data_e233a3d44409337d0961761a26a1abf0
#
_entry.id   e233a3d44409337d0961761a26a1abf0
#
_cell.length_a   1.000
_cell.length_b   1.000
_cell.length_c   1.000
_cell.angle_alpha   90.00
_cell.angle_beta   90.00
_cell.angle_gamma   90.00
#
_symmetry.space_group_name_H-M   'P 1'
#
loop_
_entity.id
_entity.type
_entity.pdbx_description
1 polymer ?
#
loop_
_entity_poly.entity_id
_entity_poly.type
_entity_poly.pdbx_seq_one_letter_code
_entity_poly.pdbx_strand_id
1 'polypeptide(L)'
;ELTTSMKSVGEAMSIGRTFKEALQKGLRSMEIGASGLGYNFRKPLPPTDEIIKKLSTPNSKRIFAVRQAFLAGMDVDAINGITHIDPWFLRQIRSIVDMENHIRDFGLANDMTPWNKELAPMLRKAKEYGFSDRQLAEMWKRPEADVRRLRKSLGIEPTYYLVDTCAGEFEAYTPYYYSTYEKGDEMKVSGRRKVIILGGGPNRIGQ
;
A
#
# COMPACT_ATOMS: atom_id res chain seq x y z
N GLU A 1 1.98 22.31 10.65
CA GLU A 1 0.65 22.81 11.05
C GLU A 1 -0.27 22.94 9.84
N LEU A 2 -1.54 22.56 10.01
CA LEU A 2 -2.61 22.83 9.05
C LEU A 2 -3.17 24.23 9.32
N THR A 3 -3.24 25.03 8.26
CA THR A 3 -3.79 26.39 8.30
C THR A 3 -4.75 26.56 7.12
N THR A 4 -5.31 27.76 6.92
CA THR A 4 -6.16 28.07 5.77
C THR A 4 -5.40 28.19 4.44
N SER A 5 -4.07 28.26 4.50
CA SER A 5 -3.25 28.30 3.27
C SER A 5 -3.07 26.91 2.67
N MET A 6 -3.07 26.82 1.34
CA MET A 6 -2.81 25.58 0.62
C MET A 6 -1.40 25.06 0.92
N LYS A 7 -1.30 23.79 1.32
CA LYS A 7 -0.04 23.12 1.67
C LYS A 7 0.34 22.01 0.70
N SER A 8 -0.59 21.57 -0.16
CA SER A 8 -0.33 20.54 -1.16
C SER A 8 0.12 21.15 -2.48
N VAL A 9 0.94 20.42 -3.21
CA VAL A 9 1.38 20.76 -4.58
C VAL A 9 0.78 19.83 -5.63
N GLY A 10 -0.04 18.87 -5.21
CA GLY A 10 -0.68 17.93 -6.10
C GLY A 10 -1.41 16.83 -5.32
N GLU A 11 -2.02 15.94 -6.06
CA GLU A 11 -2.85 14.86 -5.54
C GLU A 11 -2.72 13.59 -6.39
N ALA A 12 -3.01 12.45 -5.81
CA ALA A 12 -3.11 11.18 -6.50
C ALA A 12 -4.36 10.45 -6.03
N MET A 13 -5.13 9.92 -6.99
CA MET A 13 -6.25 9.02 -6.70
C MET A 13 -5.72 7.60 -6.57
N SER A 14 -6.17 6.87 -5.55
CA SER A 14 -5.90 5.45 -5.42
C SER A 14 -7.17 4.69 -5.06
N ILE A 15 -7.40 3.59 -5.78
CA ILE A 15 -8.58 2.75 -5.62
C ILE A 15 -8.11 1.33 -5.27
N GLY A 16 -8.78 0.71 -4.31
CA GLY A 16 -8.56 -0.67 -3.89
C GLY A 16 -9.83 -1.24 -3.28
N ARG A 17 -9.88 -2.56 -3.10
CA ARG A 17 -11.00 -3.26 -2.46
C ARG A 17 -11.06 -3.04 -0.95
N THR A 18 -9.92 -2.65 -0.36
CA THR A 18 -9.81 -2.38 1.07
C THR A 18 -9.04 -1.08 1.29
N PHE A 19 -9.26 -0.46 2.46
CA PHE A 19 -8.49 0.72 2.88
C PHE A 19 -6.98 0.44 2.87
N LYS A 20 -6.56 -0.74 3.31
CA LYS A 20 -5.14 -1.14 3.34
C LYS A 20 -4.52 -1.11 1.94
N GLU A 21 -5.20 -1.71 0.97
CA GLU A 21 -4.77 -1.71 -0.42
C GLU A 21 -4.72 -0.30 -1.00
N ALA A 22 -5.80 0.49 -0.83
CA ALA A 22 -5.89 1.86 -1.33
C ALA A 22 -4.80 2.75 -0.70
N LEU A 23 -4.59 2.67 0.62
CA LEU A 23 -3.56 3.45 1.31
C LEU A 23 -2.15 3.17 0.77
N GLN A 24 -1.80 1.90 0.61
CA GLN A 24 -0.48 1.50 0.10
C GLN A 24 -0.27 1.95 -1.35
N LYS A 25 -1.29 1.83 -2.19
CA LYS A 25 -1.28 2.36 -3.57
C LYS A 25 -1.11 3.88 -3.59
N GLY A 26 -1.88 4.59 -2.77
CA GLY A 26 -1.80 6.05 -2.65
C GLY A 26 -0.39 6.51 -2.29
N LEU A 27 0.21 5.91 -1.26
CA LEU A 27 1.55 6.28 -0.80
C LEU A 27 2.63 6.12 -1.88
N ARG A 28 2.59 5.01 -2.66
CA ARG A 28 3.57 4.85 -3.75
C ARG A 28 3.28 5.72 -4.98
N SER A 29 2.01 6.05 -5.21
CA SER A 29 1.60 6.93 -6.32
C SER A 29 1.99 8.40 -6.11
N MET A 30 2.28 8.80 -4.87
CA MET A 30 2.70 10.17 -4.54
C MET A 30 4.11 10.52 -5.01
N GLU A 31 4.88 9.56 -5.52
CA GLU A 31 6.27 9.75 -6.02
C GLU A 31 7.22 10.41 -5.02
N ILE A 32 7.00 10.18 -3.74
CA ILE A 32 7.84 10.67 -2.63
C ILE A 32 8.99 9.72 -2.27
N GLY A 33 9.29 8.75 -3.15
CA GLY A 33 10.29 7.72 -2.91
C GLY A 33 9.83 6.57 -2.02
N ALA A 34 8.56 6.58 -1.57
CA ALA A 34 7.98 5.50 -0.78
C ALA A 34 7.38 4.42 -1.69
N SER A 35 7.70 3.16 -1.46
CA SER A 35 7.11 2.01 -2.16
C SER A 35 5.80 1.53 -1.54
N GLY A 36 5.32 2.22 -0.52
CA GLY A 36 4.14 1.97 0.29
C GLY A 36 4.34 2.53 1.70
N LEU A 37 3.59 2.04 2.69
CA LEU A 37 3.67 2.54 4.08
C LEU A 37 5.05 2.29 4.71
N GLY A 38 5.73 1.21 4.35
CA GLY A 38 7.05 0.84 4.83
C GLY A 38 8.18 1.62 4.17
N TYR A 39 8.13 2.93 4.20
CA TYR A 39 9.19 3.80 3.70
C TYR A 39 10.48 3.63 4.51
N ASN A 40 11.60 3.33 3.82
CA ASN A 40 12.93 3.18 4.44
C ASN A 40 13.03 2.07 5.51
N PHE A 41 12.72 0.81 5.16
CA PHE A 41 12.90 -0.36 6.04
C PHE A 41 14.30 -0.51 6.64
N ARG A 42 15.31 0.14 6.07
CA ARG A 42 16.71 0.03 6.50
C ARG A 42 17.10 0.98 7.62
N LYS A 43 16.28 1.99 7.92
CA LYS A 43 16.59 2.93 9.00
C LYS A 43 16.16 2.35 10.35
N PRO A 44 17.01 2.47 11.40
CA PRO A 44 16.61 2.13 12.75
C PRO A 44 15.42 2.97 13.18
N LEU A 45 14.59 2.44 14.08
CA LEU A 45 13.49 3.20 14.67
C LEU A 45 14.07 4.40 15.45
N PRO A 46 13.48 5.59 15.31
CA PRO A 46 13.80 6.72 16.16
C PRO A 46 13.46 6.41 17.63
N PRO A 47 14.05 7.14 18.60
CA PRO A 47 13.61 7.10 19.98
C PRO A 47 12.12 7.43 20.13
N THR A 48 11.47 6.87 21.15
CA THR A 48 10.01 6.99 21.36
C THR A 48 9.54 8.43 21.51
N ASP A 49 10.33 9.27 22.19
CA ASP A 49 10.04 10.71 22.37
C ASP A 49 10.04 11.46 21.02
N GLU A 50 10.93 11.12 20.11
CA GLU A 50 10.95 11.67 18.76
C GLU A 50 9.73 11.21 17.95
N ILE A 51 9.31 9.95 18.11
CA ILE A 51 8.08 9.42 17.47
C ILE A 51 6.87 10.18 17.99
N ILE A 52 6.72 10.36 19.31
CA ILE A 52 5.64 11.10 19.94
C ILE A 52 5.59 12.54 19.42
N LYS A 53 6.73 13.21 19.31
CA LYS A 53 6.81 14.58 18.75
C LYS A 53 6.32 14.63 17.30
N LYS A 54 6.65 13.62 16.48
CA LYS A 54 6.17 13.53 15.09
C LYS A 54 4.67 13.22 15.00
N LEU A 55 4.13 12.46 15.94
CA LEU A 55 2.70 12.15 16.00
C LEU A 55 1.86 13.38 16.39
N SER A 56 2.33 14.20 17.35
CA SER A 56 1.59 15.35 17.84
C SER A 56 1.51 16.51 16.84
N THR A 57 2.34 16.51 15.78
CA THR A 57 2.33 17.59 14.78
C THR A 57 1.67 17.10 13.48
N PRO A 58 0.45 17.58 13.11
CA PRO A 58 -0.21 17.22 11.86
C PRO A 58 0.57 17.72 10.65
N ASN A 59 1.12 16.80 9.87
CA ASN A 59 1.82 17.09 8.62
C ASN A 59 1.76 15.88 7.67
N SER A 60 2.22 16.06 6.43
CA SER A 60 2.19 15.02 5.38
C SER A 60 3.01 13.76 5.69
N LYS A 61 3.96 13.82 6.64
CA LYS A 61 4.81 12.69 7.04
C LYS A 61 4.28 11.93 8.26
N ARG A 62 3.21 12.45 8.92
CA ARG A 62 2.67 11.85 10.15
C ARG A 62 2.23 10.39 9.97
N ILE A 63 1.76 10.01 8.78
CA ILE A 63 1.37 8.64 8.47
C ILE A 63 2.53 7.64 8.68
N PHE A 64 3.76 8.03 8.36
CA PHE A 64 4.95 7.20 8.59
C PHE A 64 5.33 7.15 10.08
N ALA A 65 5.06 8.22 10.83
CA ALA A 65 5.24 8.22 12.29
C ALA A 65 4.25 7.29 12.99
N VAL A 66 3.00 7.19 12.50
CA VAL A 66 2.02 6.20 12.99
C VAL A 66 2.56 4.77 12.82
N ARG A 67 3.13 4.44 11.66
CA ARG A 67 3.79 3.14 11.47
C ARG A 67 4.96 2.93 12.45
N GLN A 68 5.82 3.94 12.63
CA GLN A 68 6.95 3.86 13.57
C GLN A 68 6.47 3.63 15.01
N ALA A 69 5.37 4.27 15.42
CA ALA A 69 4.76 4.08 16.71
C ALA A 69 4.30 2.64 16.95
N PHE A 70 3.63 2.02 15.99
CA PHE A 70 3.26 0.61 16.08
C PHE A 70 4.48 -0.31 16.17
N LEU A 71 5.53 -0.04 15.39
CA LEU A 71 6.78 -0.80 15.46
C LEU A 71 7.52 -0.61 16.79
N ALA A 72 7.35 0.54 17.46
CA ALA A 72 7.86 0.82 18.80
C ALA A 72 6.99 0.22 19.92
N GLY A 73 5.90 -0.49 19.58
CA GLY A 73 5.03 -1.17 20.54
C GLY A 73 3.89 -0.30 21.11
N MET A 74 3.68 0.91 20.60
CA MET A 74 2.52 1.73 21.01
C MET A 74 1.22 1.08 20.52
N ASP A 75 0.18 1.13 21.34
CA ASP A 75 -1.15 0.63 20.97
C ASP A 75 -2.02 1.70 20.26
N VAL A 76 -3.20 1.28 19.81
CA VAL A 76 -4.14 2.14 19.09
C VAL A 76 -4.61 3.30 19.96
N ASP A 77 -4.87 3.06 21.24
CA ASP A 77 -5.44 4.07 22.13
C ASP A 77 -4.42 5.15 22.47
N ALA A 78 -3.15 4.76 22.70
CA ALA A 78 -2.06 5.70 22.90
C ALA A 78 -1.83 6.60 21.66
N ILE A 79 -1.85 6.01 20.45
CA ILE A 79 -1.71 6.79 19.21
C ILE A 79 -2.93 7.69 18.97
N ASN A 80 -4.15 7.19 19.22
CA ASN A 80 -5.37 8.00 19.11
C ASN A 80 -5.35 9.18 20.08
N GLY A 81 -4.93 8.96 21.34
CA GLY A 81 -4.83 10.03 22.34
C GLY A 81 -3.89 11.18 21.93
N ILE A 82 -2.85 10.88 21.14
CA ILE A 82 -1.89 11.89 20.65
C ILE A 82 -2.38 12.53 19.33
N THR A 83 -2.94 11.73 18.43
CA THR A 83 -3.17 12.14 17.04
C THR A 83 -4.60 12.55 16.74
N HIS A 84 -5.55 12.08 17.54
CA HIS A 84 -7.00 12.13 17.31
C HIS A 84 -7.43 11.48 15.96
N ILE A 85 -6.59 10.60 15.41
CA ILE A 85 -6.96 9.78 14.26
C ILE A 85 -7.94 8.71 14.74
N ASP A 86 -9.07 8.56 14.06
CA ASP A 86 -10.07 7.57 14.42
C ASP A 86 -9.45 6.16 14.57
N PRO A 87 -9.77 5.43 15.65
CA PRO A 87 -9.23 4.12 15.94
C PRO A 87 -9.45 3.08 14.84
N TRP A 88 -10.49 3.23 14.00
CA TRP A 88 -10.71 2.33 12.86
C TRP A 88 -9.55 2.42 11.85
N PHE A 89 -9.13 3.64 11.48
CA PHE A 89 -8.00 3.83 10.58
C PHE A 89 -6.69 3.34 11.20
N LEU A 90 -6.49 3.62 12.49
CA LEU A 90 -5.30 3.14 13.21
C LEU A 90 -5.23 1.61 13.22
N ARG A 91 -6.35 0.91 13.43
CA ARG A 91 -6.41 -0.56 13.35
C ARG A 91 -6.10 -1.07 11.94
N GLN A 92 -6.55 -0.39 10.88
CA GLN A 92 -6.18 -0.77 9.51
C GLN A 92 -4.67 -0.60 9.26
N ILE A 93 -4.08 0.50 9.73
CA ILE A 93 -2.64 0.74 9.63
C ILE A 93 -1.87 -0.29 10.46
N ARG A 94 -2.33 -0.61 11.66
CA ARG A 94 -1.78 -1.67 12.50
C ARG A 94 -1.71 -3.00 11.75
N SER A 95 -2.81 -3.38 11.09
CA SER A 95 -2.86 -4.61 10.30
C SER A 95 -1.83 -4.63 9.17
N ILE A 96 -1.51 -3.48 8.55
CA ILE A 96 -0.43 -3.40 7.55
C ILE A 96 0.93 -3.64 8.22
N VAL A 97 1.17 -3.06 9.40
CA VAL A 97 2.43 -3.23 10.13
C VAL A 97 2.61 -4.67 10.62
N ASP A 98 1.55 -5.29 11.12
CA ASP A 98 1.56 -6.69 11.54
C ASP A 98 1.86 -7.62 10.34
N MET A 99 1.25 -7.34 9.18
CA MET A 99 1.55 -8.07 7.94
C MET A 99 2.98 -7.84 7.45
N GLU A 100 3.52 -6.63 7.59
CA GLU A 100 4.92 -6.33 7.27
C GLU A 100 5.87 -7.18 8.12
N ASN A 101 5.64 -7.28 9.43
CA ASN A 101 6.43 -8.11 10.32
C ASN A 101 6.32 -9.59 9.91
N HIS A 102 5.10 -10.07 9.66
CA HIS A 102 4.87 -11.45 9.21
C HIS A 102 5.62 -11.78 7.91
N ILE A 103 5.58 -10.90 6.92
CA ILE A 103 6.30 -11.06 5.65
C ILE A 103 7.82 -11.14 5.89
N ARG A 104 8.35 -10.28 6.77
CA ARG A 104 9.78 -10.24 7.09
C ARG A 104 10.22 -11.51 7.79
N ASP A 105 9.49 -11.93 8.82
CA ASP A 105 9.79 -13.12 9.60
C ASP A 105 9.67 -14.38 8.74
N PHE A 106 8.65 -14.45 7.88
CA PHE A 106 8.50 -15.54 6.92
C PHE A 106 9.71 -15.65 5.98
N GLY A 107 10.20 -14.54 5.46
CA GLY A 107 11.36 -14.53 4.56
C GLY A 107 12.68 -14.89 5.23
N LEU A 108 12.78 -14.73 6.56
CA LEU A 108 13.93 -15.15 7.34
C LEU A 108 13.90 -16.64 7.71
N ALA A 109 12.72 -17.18 7.96
CA ALA A 109 12.52 -18.52 8.48
C ALA A 109 12.30 -19.59 7.40
N ASN A 110 11.92 -19.19 6.18
CA ASN A 110 11.44 -20.12 5.17
C ASN A 110 12.22 -20.05 3.85
N ASP A 111 12.21 -21.17 3.15
CA ASP A 111 12.65 -21.21 1.76
C ASP A 111 11.61 -20.52 0.85
N MET A 112 12.09 -19.57 0.08
CA MET A 112 11.30 -18.77 -0.87
C MET A 112 11.18 -19.44 -2.23
N THR A 113 10.94 -20.76 -2.24
CA THR A 113 10.72 -21.54 -3.44
C THR A 113 9.24 -21.80 -3.70
N PRO A 114 8.83 -22.04 -4.96
CA PRO A 114 7.44 -22.38 -5.29
C PRO A 114 6.92 -23.65 -4.59
N TRP A 115 7.81 -24.50 -4.10
CA TRP A 115 7.49 -25.76 -3.41
C TRP A 115 7.04 -25.55 -1.96
N ASN A 116 7.32 -24.39 -1.38
CA ASN A 116 6.83 -24.05 -0.03
C ASN A 116 5.33 -23.76 -0.09
N LYS A 117 4.54 -24.65 0.49
CA LYS A 117 3.06 -24.58 0.48
C LYS A 117 2.49 -23.34 1.20
N GLU A 118 3.23 -22.77 2.14
CA GLU A 118 2.80 -21.59 2.90
C GLU A 118 3.09 -20.28 2.15
N LEU A 119 4.02 -20.30 1.19
CA LEU A 119 4.44 -19.11 0.46
C LEU A 119 3.30 -18.50 -0.36
N ALA A 120 2.56 -19.30 -1.12
CA ALA A 120 1.50 -18.78 -2.00
C ALA A 120 0.36 -18.10 -1.23
N PRO A 121 -0.21 -18.68 -0.14
CA PRO A 121 -1.22 -18.00 0.67
C PRO A 121 -0.70 -16.71 1.29
N MET A 122 0.50 -16.73 1.88
CA MET A 122 1.12 -15.56 2.50
C MET A 122 1.34 -14.46 1.45
N LEU A 123 1.91 -14.79 0.30
CA LEU A 123 2.20 -13.83 -0.76
C LEU A 123 0.91 -13.23 -1.34
N ARG A 124 -0.14 -14.05 -1.55
CA ARG A 124 -1.45 -13.55 -1.96
C ARG A 124 -2.00 -12.55 -0.96
N LYS A 125 -1.97 -12.90 0.33
CA LYS A 125 -2.43 -12.01 1.40
C LYS A 125 -1.65 -10.70 1.45
N ALA A 126 -0.34 -10.75 1.27
CA ALA A 126 0.49 -9.54 1.16
C ALA A 126 0.05 -8.66 -0.03
N LYS A 127 -0.26 -9.27 -1.18
CA LYS A 127 -0.74 -8.52 -2.36
C LYS A 127 -2.12 -7.90 -2.13
N GLU A 128 -3.05 -8.61 -1.49
CA GLU A 128 -4.37 -8.09 -1.09
C GLU A 128 -4.26 -6.92 -0.10
N TYR A 129 -3.23 -6.90 0.76
CA TYR A 129 -2.91 -5.77 1.65
C TYR A 129 -2.22 -4.61 0.93
N GLY A 130 -1.97 -4.73 -0.38
CA GLY A 130 -1.40 -3.69 -1.22
C GLY A 130 0.13 -3.62 -1.22
N PHE A 131 0.84 -4.60 -0.67
CA PHE A 131 2.31 -4.65 -0.76
C PHE A 131 2.78 -4.78 -2.21
N SER A 132 3.68 -3.91 -2.64
CA SER A 132 4.29 -3.97 -3.96
C SER A 132 5.38 -5.05 -4.02
N ASP A 133 5.69 -5.54 -5.23
CA ASP A 133 6.81 -6.47 -5.42
C ASP A 133 8.13 -5.84 -4.94
N ARG A 134 8.28 -4.52 -5.08
CA ARG A 134 9.41 -3.75 -4.57
C ARG A 134 9.52 -3.78 -3.05
N GLN A 135 8.40 -3.60 -2.30
CA GLN A 135 8.43 -3.72 -0.84
C GLN A 135 8.83 -5.12 -0.38
N LEU A 136 8.29 -6.16 -1.03
CA LEU A 136 8.65 -7.54 -0.75
C LEU A 136 10.13 -7.81 -1.02
N ALA A 137 10.64 -7.30 -2.14
CA ALA A 137 12.06 -7.41 -2.51
C ALA A 137 12.99 -6.75 -1.47
N GLU A 138 12.61 -5.56 -0.98
CA GLU A 138 13.36 -4.87 0.07
C GLU A 138 13.38 -5.66 1.38
N MET A 139 12.23 -6.21 1.81
CA MET A 139 12.13 -7.03 3.03
C MET A 139 12.91 -8.34 2.94
N TRP A 140 12.88 -8.99 1.78
CA TRP A 140 13.56 -10.27 1.55
C TRP A 140 14.99 -10.13 1.03
N LYS A 141 15.48 -8.90 0.84
CA LYS A 141 16.81 -8.58 0.31
C LYS A 141 17.08 -9.27 -1.03
N ARG A 142 16.08 -9.28 -1.92
CA ARG A 142 16.13 -9.89 -3.26
C ARG A 142 15.85 -8.84 -4.34
N PRO A 143 16.24 -9.07 -5.58
CA PRO A 143 15.82 -8.24 -6.72
C PRO A 143 14.28 -8.28 -6.89
N GLU A 144 13.69 -7.14 -7.24
CA GLU A 144 12.23 -7.05 -7.50
C GLU A 144 11.79 -7.99 -8.63
N ALA A 145 12.62 -8.15 -9.65
CA ALA A 145 12.35 -9.07 -10.77
C ALA A 145 12.19 -10.53 -10.33
N ASP A 146 12.92 -10.95 -9.28
CA ASP A 146 12.84 -12.31 -8.75
C ASP A 146 11.53 -12.51 -7.98
N VAL A 147 11.12 -11.53 -7.17
CA VAL A 147 9.83 -11.53 -6.48
C VAL A 147 8.68 -11.58 -7.49
N ARG A 148 8.77 -10.79 -8.57
CA ARG A 148 7.78 -10.80 -9.64
C ARG A 148 7.69 -12.16 -10.34
N ARG A 149 8.84 -12.77 -10.67
CA ARG A 149 8.86 -14.12 -11.27
C ARG A 149 8.25 -15.16 -10.36
N LEU A 150 8.63 -15.16 -9.08
CA LEU A 150 8.10 -16.06 -8.07
C LEU A 150 6.58 -15.92 -7.93
N ARG A 151 6.07 -14.69 -7.80
CA ARG A 151 4.64 -14.42 -7.71
C ARG A 151 3.89 -14.97 -8.93
N LYS A 152 4.41 -14.73 -10.14
CA LYS A 152 3.79 -15.22 -11.38
C LYS A 152 3.82 -16.76 -11.49
N SER A 153 4.90 -17.40 -11.08
CA SER A 153 4.98 -18.86 -11.07
C SER A 153 3.99 -19.52 -10.11
N LEU A 154 3.53 -18.79 -9.09
CA LEU A 154 2.49 -19.19 -8.15
C LEU A 154 1.06 -18.83 -8.61
N GLY A 155 0.91 -18.30 -9.83
CA GLY A 155 -0.39 -17.87 -10.37
C GLY A 155 -1.02 -16.70 -9.63
N ILE A 156 -0.20 -15.87 -8.94
CA ILE A 156 -0.68 -14.68 -8.24
C ILE A 156 -0.53 -13.48 -9.17
N GLU A 157 -1.57 -13.21 -9.93
CA GLU A 157 -1.66 -12.11 -10.90
C GLU A 157 -2.74 -11.13 -10.46
N PRO A 158 -2.61 -9.83 -10.84
CA PRO A 158 -3.67 -8.88 -10.58
C PRO A 158 -4.88 -9.15 -11.46
N THR A 159 -6.05 -8.82 -10.95
CA THR A 159 -7.32 -8.75 -11.66
C THR A 159 -7.76 -7.30 -11.78
N TYR A 160 -8.73 -7.02 -12.62
CA TYR A 160 -9.17 -5.65 -12.91
C TYR A 160 -10.67 -5.52 -12.74
N TYR A 161 -11.07 -4.50 -12.00
CA TYR A 161 -12.47 -4.18 -11.76
C TYR A 161 -12.80 -2.81 -12.33
N LEU A 162 -14.02 -2.68 -12.84
CA LEU A 162 -14.57 -1.42 -13.30
C LEU A 162 -14.79 -0.49 -12.09
N VAL A 163 -14.46 0.79 -12.27
CA VAL A 163 -14.82 1.79 -11.27
C VAL A 163 -16.32 2.09 -11.42
N ASP A 164 -17.07 1.77 -10.38
CA ASP A 164 -18.48 2.13 -10.31
C ASP A 164 -18.61 3.64 -10.01
N THR A 165 -18.92 4.41 -11.05
CA THR A 165 -19.11 5.85 -10.95
C THR A 165 -20.55 6.24 -10.64
N CYS A 166 -21.45 5.25 -10.49
CA CYS A 166 -22.87 5.45 -10.30
C CYS A 166 -23.39 4.94 -8.95
N ALA A 167 -22.49 4.60 -8.02
CA ALA A 167 -22.80 4.12 -6.67
C ALA A 167 -23.77 2.90 -6.65
N GLY A 168 -23.75 2.07 -7.69
CA GLY A 168 -24.64 0.90 -7.84
C GLY A 168 -26.07 1.25 -8.23
N GLU A 169 -26.42 2.52 -8.44
CA GLU A 169 -27.76 2.94 -8.85
C GLU A 169 -28.03 2.66 -10.33
N PHE A 170 -27.01 2.75 -11.17
CA PHE A 170 -27.07 2.50 -12.61
C PHE A 170 -25.82 1.73 -13.05
N GLU A 171 -25.90 1.11 -14.25
CA GLU A 171 -24.73 0.49 -14.85
C GLU A 171 -23.69 1.57 -15.22
N ALA A 172 -22.47 1.40 -14.73
CA ALA A 172 -21.37 2.32 -15.04
C ALA A 172 -20.79 2.01 -16.42
N TYR A 173 -20.88 2.98 -17.34
CA TYR A 173 -20.33 2.87 -18.70
C TYR A 173 -18.93 3.47 -18.85
N THR A 174 -18.35 4.01 -17.78
CA THR A 174 -17.03 4.63 -17.81
C THR A 174 -15.94 3.57 -17.95
N PRO A 175 -14.96 3.74 -18.86
CA PRO A 175 -13.90 2.76 -19.09
C PRO A 175 -12.76 2.89 -18.07
N TYR A 176 -13.07 3.16 -16.81
CA TYR A 176 -12.08 3.28 -15.73
C TYR A 176 -11.95 1.96 -15.00
N TYR A 177 -10.72 1.46 -14.91
CA TYR A 177 -10.41 0.22 -14.22
C TYR A 177 -9.35 0.45 -13.14
N TYR A 178 -9.43 -0.34 -12.08
CA TYR A 178 -8.37 -0.45 -11.08
C TYR A 178 -7.92 -1.90 -10.95
N SER A 179 -6.64 -2.11 -10.68
CA SER A 179 -6.09 -3.44 -10.43
C SER A 179 -6.24 -3.82 -8.96
N THR A 180 -6.46 -5.10 -8.70
CA THR A 180 -6.46 -5.67 -7.35
C THR A 180 -5.96 -7.11 -7.38
N TYR A 181 -5.85 -7.77 -6.22
CA TYR A 181 -5.52 -9.20 -6.14
C TYR A 181 -6.68 -10.03 -5.58
N GLU A 182 -7.88 -9.46 -5.56
CA GLU A 182 -9.11 -10.17 -5.22
C GLU A 182 -9.51 -11.16 -6.34
N LYS A 183 -10.44 -12.08 -6.00
CA LYS A 183 -10.99 -13.02 -6.97
C LYS A 183 -11.98 -12.32 -7.90
N GLY A 184 -11.93 -12.69 -9.17
CA GLY A 184 -12.79 -12.12 -10.22
C GLY A 184 -12.03 -11.14 -11.11
N ASP A 185 -12.56 -10.89 -12.31
CA ASP A 185 -12.02 -9.97 -13.30
C ASP A 185 -13.17 -9.47 -14.16
N GLU A 186 -13.35 -8.17 -14.23
CA GLU A 186 -14.40 -7.52 -15.03
C GLU A 186 -13.85 -7.00 -16.37
N MET A 187 -12.56 -7.20 -16.65
CA MET A 187 -11.92 -6.71 -17.85
C MET A 187 -12.36 -7.52 -19.08
N LYS A 188 -12.98 -6.85 -20.04
CA LYS A 188 -13.35 -7.42 -21.34
C LYS A 188 -12.25 -7.16 -22.37
N VAL A 189 -11.39 -8.14 -22.60
CA VAL A 189 -10.30 -8.03 -23.57
C VAL A 189 -10.81 -8.24 -24.99
N SER A 190 -10.60 -7.25 -25.87
CA SER A 190 -10.93 -7.35 -27.29
C SER A 190 -9.75 -7.83 -28.13
N GLY A 191 -10.00 -8.35 -29.34
CA GLY A 191 -8.96 -8.71 -30.33
C GLY A 191 -8.33 -7.53 -31.08
N ARG A 192 -8.74 -6.28 -30.81
CA ARG A 192 -8.21 -5.09 -31.47
C ARG A 192 -6.76 -4.80 -31.07
N ARG A 193 -6.02 -4.13 -31.95
CA ARG A 193 -4.70 -3.58 -31.62
C ARG A 193 -4.85 -2.61 -30.43
N LYS A 194 -3.91 -2.65 -29.51
CA LYS A 194 -3.93 -1.83 -28.28
C LYS A 194 -2.65 -1.01 -28.19
N VAL A 195 -2.80 0.22 -27.73
CA VAL A 195 -1.69 1.12 -27.38
C VAL A 195 -1.84 1.47 -25.91
N ILE A 196 -0.75 1.40 -25.14
CA ILE A 196 -0.72 1.81 -23.76
C ILE A 196 -0.05 3.18 -23.72
N ILE A 197 -0.73 4.14 -23.09
CA ILE A 197 -0.19 5.46 -22.80
C ILE A 197 0.06 5.51 -21.29
N LEU A 198 1.32 5.69 -20.90
CA LEU A 198 1.67 5.85 -19.48
C LEU A 198 1.48 7.31 -19.09
N GLY A 199 0.67 7.55 -18.07
CA GLY A 199 0.47 8.87 -17.52
C GLY A 199 1.68 9.39 -16.75
N GLY A 200 1.69 10.70 -16.46
CA GLY A 200 2.79 11.40 -15.80
C GLY A 200 2.86 11.27 -14.28
N GLY A 201 2.03 10.41 -13.67
CA GLY A 201 1.95 10.28 -12.20
C GLY A 201 0.89 11.19 -11.57
N PRO A 202 1.09 11.68 -10.31
CA PRO A 202 0.09 12.49 -9.61
C PRO A 202 -0.13 13.85 -10.29
N ASN A 203 -1.37 14.35 -10.18
CA ASN A 203 -1.67 15.70 -10.63
C ASN A 203 -0.92 16.71 -9.75
N ARG A 204 -0.18 17.61 -10.37
CA ARG A 204 0.62 18.64 -9.68
C ARG A 204 0.36 20.01 -10.27
N ILE A 205 0.52 21.04 -9.46
CA ILE A 205 0.48 22.42 -9.93
C ILE A 205 1.56 22.61 -11.00
N GLY A 206 1.17 23.08 -12.18
CA GLY A 206 2.07 23.32 -13.32
C GLY A 206 2.32 22.11 -14.23
N GLN A 207 1.58 21.05 -14.06
CA GLN A 207 1.57 19.89 -14.98
C GLN A 207 0.36 19.89 -15.89
#